data_d57149c3bcafcbd566c82e4e2c1ae3d2
#
_entry.id   d57149c3bcafcbd566c82e4e2c1ae3d2
#
_cell.length_a   1.000
_cell.length_b   1.000
_cell.length_c   1.000
_cell.angle_alpha   90.00
_cell.angle_beta   90.00
_cell.angle_gamma   90.00
#
_symmetry.space_group_name_H-M   'P 1'
#
loop_
_entity.id
_entity.type
_entity.pdbx_description
1 polymer ?
#
loop_
_entity_poly.entity_id
_entity_poly.type
_entity_poly.pdbx_seq_one_letter_code
_entity_poly.pdbx_strand_id
1 'polypeptide(L)'
;MKFKSYIFRLLCLTLLLIMGASGLHAQVDYLCFTAEQANSTIELKGINLPNPDFRIQIKKGNGNWEDYALGTKITLNAIGDKVYFKGDYKAAGEWQFVQFNMYGKISASGNIMTLTDGDAPTGSLAGKDYCFRYLFGFGCGSSLITAPELPADTLAPYCYSKMFNDCKALTNAPTLPAETLADYCYYGMFQGCTELSSLPNLPATIMAVGCYSFMFEGCTGLTTVPTLPTTTLAKRCYWGMFQECTGLTTAPELPVTELAESCYWGMFKGCIKLTAAPELPATILAEACYCDMFADCTGLTATPELPVITLADGCYSGMFAGCTGLTTAPELPATNLAMHCYGGMFSDCTGLTSAPNLPATQMAVHCYDGMFMGCTALTEAPKLPAMNLDEGCYCGMFAGCTALKTPPALPATTLADYCYETMFTGSGLKTAPVLPATTLKISCYYLMFQGCTELTAAPELPATTLAETCYKRMFYGCSKLNYIKVNFTAWNRFVNQWDETVDSTEEWLEGVSAEGTFVCPEALDVSERNSSRVPAGWTVNSSTGISPIMGSRPANGAIYNILGEEVNEHYKGIVIKNGRKYINR
;
A
#
# COMPACT_ATOMS: atom_id res chain seq x y z
N MET A 1 -70.29 -28.57 -38.60
CA MET A 1 -69.83 -27.38 -37.82
C MET A 1 -68.32 -27.37 -37.44
N LYS A 2 -67.65 -28.50 -37.35
CA LYS A 2 -66.21 -28.53 -36.99
C LYS A 2 -65.23 -28.06 -38.08
N PHE A 3 -65.58 -28.14 -39.37
CA PHE A 3 -64.72 -27.79 -40.52
C PHE A 3 -64.57 -26.27 -40.74
N LYS A 4 -65.58 -25.46 -40.41
CA LYS A 4 -65.55 -23.99 -40.51
C LYS A 4 -64.69 -23.35 -39.41
N SER A 5 -64.60 -23.98 -38.27
CA SER A 5 -63.78 -23.50 -37.14
C SER A 5 -62.28 -23.70 -37.38
N TYR A 6 -61.87 -24.74 -38.14
CA TYR A 6 -60.49 -25.02 -38.46
C TYR A 6 -59.95 -24.04 -39.54
N ILE A 7 -60.77 -23.73 -40.57
CA ILE A 7 -60.36 -22.75 -41.57
C ILE A 7 -60.26 -21.35 -41.02
N PHE A 8 -61.15 -20.96 -40.06
CA PHE A 8 -61.07 -19.67 -39.42
C PHE A 8 -59.84 -19.53 -38.50
N ARG A 9 -59.46 -20.61 -37.80
CA ARG A 9 -58.24 -20.66 -36.99
C ARG A 9 -56.97 -20.63 -37.87
N LEU A 10 -56.97 -21.32 -39.01
CA LEU A 10 -55.86 -21.30 -39.94
C LEU A 10 -55.71 -19.92 -40.60
N LEU A 11 -56.81 -19.24 -41.00
CA LEU A 11 -56.79 -17.88 -41.53
C LEU A 11 -56.36 -16.86 -40.48
N CYS A 12 -56.73 -16.99 -39.21
CA CYS A 12 -56.24 -16.12 -38.13
C CYS A 12 -54.75 -16.36 -37.84
N LEU A 13 -54.26 -17.62 -37.89
CA LEU A 13 -52.83 -17.90 -37.75
C LEU A 13 -52.01 -17.36 -38.94
N THR A 14 -52.51 -17.45 -40.19
CA THR A 14 -51.83 -16.89 -41.37
C THR A 14 -51.88 -15.36 -41.41
N LEU A 15 -52.98 -14.72 -40.91
CA LEU A 15 -53.00 -13.26 -40.74
C LEU A 15 -52.07 -12.79 -39.62
N LEU A 16 -51.92 -13.52 -38.51
CA LEU A 16 -50.95 -13.25 -37.47
C LEU A 16 -49.50 -13.45 -37.96
N LEU A 17 -49.25 -14.45 -38.84
CA LEU A 17 -47.94 -14.64 -39.49
C LEU A 17 -47.63 -13.59 -40.54
N ILE A 18 -48.63 -13.04 -41.26
CA ILE A 18 -48.46 -11.98 -42.25
C ILE A 18 -48.34 -10.58 -41.57
N MET A 19 -48.98 -10.35 -40.44
CA MET A 19 -48.73 -9.15 -39.61
C MET A 19 -47.42 -9.21 -38.86
N GLY A 20 -46.82 -10.38 -38.63
CA GLY A 20 -45.50 -10.57 -38.06
C GLY A 20 -44.33 -10.39 -39.01
N ALA A 21 -44.59 -10.26 -40.34
CA ALA A 21 -43.57 -10.12 -41.38
C ALA A 21 -43.40 -8.68 -41.92
N SER A 22 -44.16 -7.68 -41.47
CA SER A 22 -43.72 -6.29 -41.55
C SER A 22 -42.65 -6.10 -40.53
N GLY A 23 -41.39 -6.10 -40.92
CA GLY A 23 -40.24 -5.93 -40.07
C GLY A 23 -40.47 -4.74 -39.17
N LEU A 24 -40.78 -4.98 -37.91
CA LEU A 24 -40.47 -4.06 -36.83
C LEU A 24 -38.93 -3.93 -36.86
N HIS A 25 -38.42 -3.01 -37.68
CA HIS A 25 -37.08 -2.49 -37.42
C HIS A 25 -37.18 -1.93 -36.01
N ALA A 26 -36.58 -2.63 -35.03
CA ALA A 26 -36.45 -2.10 -33.71
C ALA A 26 -35.91 -0.69 -33.87
N GLN A 27 -36.65 0.29 -33.39
CA GLN A 27 -36.22 1.69 -33.47
C GLN A 27 -34.86 1.77 -32.80
N VAL A 28 -33.83 2.26 -33.51
CA VAL A 28 -32.49 2.39 -32.95
C VAL A 28 -32.57 3.37 -31.78
N ASP A 29 -32.14 2.93 -30.60
CA ASP A 29 -32.05 3.75 -29.40
C ASP A 29 -30.72 4.49 -29.38
N TYR A 30 -30.70 5.67 -29.99
CA TYR A 30 -29.49 6.48 -30.15
C TYR A 30 -29.03 7.07 -28.82
N LEU A 31 -27.70 7.23 -28.64
CA LEU A 31 -27.12 8.02 -27.54
C LEU A 31 -27.83 9.38 -27.49
N CYS A 32 -28.49 9.65 -26.39
CA CYS A 32 -29.35 10.81 -26.18
C CYS A 32 -28.97 11.56 -24.91
N PHE A 33 -28.91 12.89 -25.00
CA PHE A 33 -28.74 13.77 -23.85
C PHE A 33 -30.00 14.64 -23.69
N THR A 34 -30.51 14.68 -22.44
CA THR A 34 -31.70 15.43 -22.07
C THR A 34 -31.31 16.48 -21.02
N ALA A 35 -31.69 17.74 -21.24
CA ALA A 35 -31.51 18.81 -20.26
C ALA A 35 -32.41 18.61 -19.05
N GLU A 36 -31.83 18.54 -17.86
CA GLU A 36 -32.52 18.58 -16.57
C GLU A 36 -32.49 19.98 -15.95
N GLN A 37 -31.78 20.91 -16.61
CA GLN A 37 -31.68 22.31 -16.26
C GLN A 37 -31.74 23.15 -17.56
N ALA A 38 -32.48 24.24 -17.55
CA ALA A 38 -32.54 25.16 -18.69
C ALA A 38 -31.16 25.78 -18.98
N ASN A 39 -30.91 26.08 -20.27
CA ASN A 39 -29.63 26.61 -20.78
C ASN A 39 -28.42 25.71 -20.48
N SER A 40 -28.63 24.39 -20.35
CA SER A 40 -27.55 23.42 -20.31
C SER A 40 -26.82 23.37 -21.64
N THR A 41 -25.53 23.09 -21.62
CA THR A 41 -24.72 22.98 -22.84
C THR A 41 -23.94 21.68 -22.89
N ILE A 42 -23.80 21.15 -24.12
CA ILE A 42 -23.00 19.97 -24.41
C ILE A 42 -22.11 20.24 -25.62
N GLU A 43 -20.90 19.72 -25.58
CA GLU A 43 -19.90 19.84 -26.63
C GLU A 43 -19.10 18.56 -26.68
N LEU A 44 -18.96 17.92 -27.87
CA LEU A 44 -18.05 16.80 -28.09
C LEU A 44 -16.76 17.33 -28.68
N LYS A 45 -15.67 17.24 -27.94
CA LYS A 45 -14.32 17.70 -28.34
C LYS A 45 -13.46 16.54 -28.81
N GLY A 46 -12.60 16.79 -29.80
CA GLY A 46 -11.44 15.96 -30.09
C GLY A 46 -10.27 16.36 -29.18
N ILE A 47 -9.67 15.38 -28.54
CA ILE A 47 -8.46 15.55 -27.71
C ILE A 47 -7.28 14.99 -28.52
N ASN A 48 -6.31 15.85 -28.84
CA ASN A 48 -5.13 15.49 -29.66
C ASN A 48 -5.49 14.81 -31.00
N LEU A 49 -6.63 15.18 -31.58
CA LEU A 49 -7.14 14.68 -32.87
C LEU A 49 -6.99 15.77 -33.95
N PRO A 50 -5.85 15.87 -34.64
CA PRO A 50 -5.61 16.97 -35.60
C PRO A 50 -6.48 16.89 -36.84
N ASN A 51 -6.75 15.67 -37.33
CA ASN A 51 -7.56 15.42 -38.54
C ASN A 51 -8.30 14.08 -38.38
N PRO A 52 -9.47 14.06 -37.68
CA PRO A 52 -10.22 12.81 -37.51
C PRO A 52 -10.79 12.33 -38.86
N ASP A 53 -10.66 11.03 -39.14
CA ASP A 53 -11.20 10.34 -40.32
C ASP A 53 -12.55 9.67 -40.06
N PHE A 54 -13.30 10.15 -39.07
CA PHE A 54 -14.63 9.69 -38.71
C PHE A 54 -15.65 10.83 -38.74
N ARG A 55 -16.94 10.47 -38.85
CA ARG A 55 -18.04 11.43 -38.88
C ARG A 55 -18.93 11.28 -37.66
N ILE A 56 -19.35 12.41 -37.12
CA ILE A 56 -20.37 12.49 -36.08
C ILE A 56 -21.56 13.25 -36.64
N GLN A 57 -22.75 12.75 -36.35
CA GLN A 57 -24.02 13.40 -36.67
C GLN A 57 -24.83 13.63 -35.40
N ILE A 58 -25.59 14.72 -35.38
CA ILE A 58 -26.50 15.05 -34.30
C ILE A 58 -27.93 15.24 -34.84
N LYS A 59 -28.90 15.05 -33.92
CA LYS A 59 -30.30 15.38 -34.16
C LYS A 59 -30.86 16.09 -32.93
N LYS A 60 -31.39 17.30 -33.09
CA LYS A 60 -32.02 18.09 -32.01
C LYS A 60 -33.53 17.81 -31.97
N GLY A 61 -34.01 17.27 -30.84
CA GLY A 61 -35.41 16.89 -30.67
C GLY A 61 -35.93 16.00 -31.77
N ASN A 62 -36.98 16.41 -32.47
CA ASN A 62 -37.59 15.69 -33.61
C ASN A 62 -37.07 16.18 -34.97
N GLY A 63 -35.93 16.93 -34.99
CA GLY A 63 -35.32 17.42 -36.22
C GLY A 63 -34.69 16.33 -37.09
N ASN A 64 -33.97 16.72 -38.13
CA ASN A 64 -33.21 15.83 -38.99
C ASN A 64 -31.79 15.63 -38.44
N TRP A 65 -31.12 14.55 -38.89
CA TRP A 65 -29.70 14.35 -38.68
C TRP A 65 -28.87 15.36 -39.47
N GLU A 66 -27.91 16.00 -38.82
CA GLU A 66 -26.96 16.95 -39.40
C GLU A 66 -25.52 16.59 -39.00
N ASP A 67 -24.56 16.88 -39.87
CA ASP A 67 -23.14 16.65 -39.56
C ASP A 67 -22.72 17.56 -38.43
N TYR A 68 -21.93 17.03 -37.50
CA TYR A 68 -21.44 17.75 -36.32
C TYR A 68 -19.93 17.99 -36.39
N ALA A 69 -19.53 19.24 -36.30
CA ALA A 69 -18.12 19.60 -36.19
C ALA A 69 -17.67 19.52 -34.73
N LEU A 70 -16.62 18.71 -34.44
CA LEU A 70 -16.05 18.59 -33.10
C LEU A 70 -15.72 19.98 -32.50
N GLY A 71 -16.04 20.17 -31.22
CA GLY A 71 -15.87 21.44 -30.53
C GLY A 71 -17.03 22.42 -30.68
N THR A 72 -18.09 22.06 -31.44
CA THR A 72 -19.29 22.90 -31.55
C THR A 72 -20.14 22.78 -30.30
N LYS A 73 -20.40 23.90 -29.63
CA LYS A 73 -21.27 23.94 -28.45
C LYS A 73 -22.75 23.87 -28.85
N ILE A 74 -23.50 22.96 -28.25
CA ILE A 74 -24.95 22.81 -28.39
C ILE A 74 -25.59 23.34 -27.10
N THR A 75 -26.55 24.26 -27.23
CA THR A 75 -27.35 24.78 -26.09
C THR A 75 -28.71 24.09 -26.08
N LEU A 76 -29.09 23.55 -24.93
CA LEU A 76 -30.41 23.00 -24.61
C LEU A 76 -31.14 24.06 -23.77
N ASN A 77 -32.05 24.80 -24.40
CA ASN A 77 -32.62 26.04 -23.83
C ASN A 77 -33.65 25.76 -22.73
N ALA A 78 -34.39 24.68 -22.84
CA ALA A 78 -35.44 24.30 -21.90
C ALA A 78 -35.17 22.94 -21.25
N ILE A 79 -35.74 22.73 -20.07
CA ILE A 79 -35.79 21.40 -19.44
C ILE A 79 -36.54 20.44 -20.37
N GLY A 80 -36.01 19.25 -20.59
CA GLY A 80 -36.55 18.25 -21.50
C GLY A 80 -36.06 18.37 -22.94
N ASP A 81 -35.32 19.42 -23.32
CA ASP A 81 -34.67 19.51 -24.63
C ASP A 81 -33.69 18.34 -24.80
N LYS A 82 -33.71 17.75 -26.01
CA LYS A 82 -32.93 16.55 -26.35
C LYS A 82 -31.99 16.77 -27.51
N VAL A 83 -30.81 16.18 -27.43
CA VAL A 83 -29.90 16.02 -28.58
C VAL A 83 -29.42 14.58 -28.62
N TYR A 84 -29.45 14.01 -29.84
CA TYR A 84 -29.02 12.65 -30.13
C TYR A 84 -27.70 12.68 -30.90
N PHE A 85 -26.88 11.67 -30.69
CA PHE A 85 -25.57 11.50 -31.33
C PHE A 85 -25.51 10.12 -32.02
N LYS A 86 -24.89 10.08 -33.21
CA LYS A 86 -24.44 8.86 -33.86
C LYS A 86 -23.20 9.14 -34.71
N GLY A 87 -22.46 8.10 -35.10
CA GLY A 87 -21.27 8.24 -35.92
C GLY A 87 -20.61 6.92 -36.27
N ASP A 88 -19.39 7.05 -36.75
CA ASP A 88 -18.45 5.95 -37.00
C ASP A 88 -17.14 6.19 -36.26
N TYR A 89 -17.24 6.74 -35.05
CA TYR A 89 -16.11 7.11 -34.19
C TYR A 89 -15.16 5.95 -33.96
N LYS A 90 -13.86 6.23 -34.10
CA LYS A 90 -12.74 5.35 -33.73
C LYS A 90 -11.70 6.14 -32.94
N ALA A 91 -11.25 5.61 -31.82
CA ALA A 91 -10.10 6.17 -31.11
C ALA A 91 -8.83 5.95 -31.95
N ALA A 92 -7.97 6.94 -32.04
CA ALA A 92 -6.72 6.85 -32.77
C ALA A 92 -5.53 6.36 -31.91
N GLY A 93 -5.73 6.28 -30.58
CA GLY A 93 -4.74 5.78 -29.62
C GLY A 93 -5.01 6.23 -28.19
N GLU A 94 -4.07 5.94 -27.29
CA GLU A 94 -4.22 6.17 -25.86
C GLU A 94 -4.55 7.63 -25.48
N TRP A 95 -3.98 8.59 -26.18
CA TRP A 95 -4.13 10.03 -25.90
C TRP A 95 -4.85 10.78 -27.03
N GLN A 96 -5.52 10.06 -27.92
CA GLN A 96 -6.22 10.60 -29.09
C GLN A 96 -7.67 10.08 -29.09
N PHE A 97 -8.57 10.80 -28.44
CA PHE A 97 -9.94 10.38 -28.18
C PHE A 97 -10.92 11.55 -28.27
N VAL A 98 -12.21 11.27 -28.23
CA VAL A 98 -13.26 12.29 -28.07
C VAL A 98 -13.74 12.35 -26.62
N GLN A 99 -14.17 13.53 -26.19
CA GLN A 99 -14.65 13.80 -24.83
C GLN A 99 -15.84 14.74 -24.85
N PHE A 100 -16.89 14.40 -24.11
CA PHE A 100 -17.98 15.33 -23.86
C PHE A 100 -17.61 16.33 -22.77
N ASN A 101 -17.85 17.63 -23.05
CA ASN A 101 -17.86 18.67 -22.05
C ASN A 101 -19.29 19.14 -21.83
N MET A 102 -19.70 19.22 -20.57
CA MET A 102 -21.09 19.57 -20.21
C MET A 102 -21.12 20.70 -19.18
N TYR A 103 -22.17 21.51 -19.30
CA TYR A 103 -22.50 22.53 -18.30
C TYR A 103 -24.01 22.49 -18.00
N GLY A 104 -24.40 22.74 -16.74
CA GLY A 104 -25.75 22.56 -16.26
C GLY A 104 -26.00 21.12 -15.81
N LYS A 105 -27.26 20.67 -15.79
CA LYS A 105 -27.61 19.28 -15.44
C LYS A 105 -28.17 18.55 -16.64
N ILE A 106 -27.59 17.40 -16.98
CA ILE A 106 -27.88 16.63 -18.19
C ILE A 106 -27.96 15.15 -17.82
N SER A 107 -29.03 14.50 -18.28
CA SER A 107 -29.18 13.03 -18.25
C SER A 107 -28.76 12.43 -19.58
N ALA A 108 -27.94 11.38 -19.54
CA ALA A 108 -27.65 10.56 -20.72
C ALA A 108 -28.53 9.30 -20.73
N SER A 109 -28.91 8.83 -21.91
CA SER A 109 -29.67 7.61 -22.13
C SER A 109 -29.38 7.03 -23.52
N GLY A 110 -29.96 5.87 -23.85
CA GLY A 110 -29.78 5.20 -25.12
C GLY A 110 -28.42 4.52 -25.26
N ASN A 111 -28.23 3.87 -26.41
CA ASN A 111 -27.12 2.98 -26.68
C ASN A 111 -25.86 3.75 -27.09
N ILE A 112 -24.79 3.66 -26.31
CA ILE A 112 -23.50 4.32 -26.57
C ILE A 112 -22.86 3.84 -27.89
N MET A 113 -23.12 2.60 -28.32
CA MET A 113 -22.53 2.02 -29.53
C MET A 113 -22.97 2.74 -30.80
N THR A 114 -24.05 3.53 -30.75
CA THR A 114 -24.44 4.36 -31.90
C THR A 114 -23.42 5.44 -32.26
N LEU A 115 -22.53 5.79 -31.31
CA LEU A 115 -21.42 6.73 -31.58
C LEU A 115 -20.34 6.11 -32.48
N THR A 116 -20.21 4.78 -32.48
CA THR A 116 -19.21 4.03 -33.26
C THR A 116 -19.80 3.27 -34.46
N ASP A 117 -21.06 2.85 -34.37
CA ASP A 117 -21.68 1.91 -35.32
C ASP A 117 -22.91 2.55 -36.04
N GLY A 118 -23.21 3.83 -35.75
CA GLY A 118 -24.28 4.59 -36.39
C GLY A 118 -25.65 3.96 -36.21
N ASP A 119 -26.30 3.64 -37.32
CA ASP A 119 -27.67 3.10 -37.37
C ASP A 119 -27.77 1.58 -37.13
N ALA A 120 -26.62 0.90 -36.97
CA ALA A 120 -26.55 -0.55 -36.77
C ALA A 120 -25.65 -0.91 -35.59
N PRO A 121 -25.97 -0.46 -34.35
CA PRO A 121 -25.11 -0.68 -33.18
C PRO A 121 -24.95 -2.17 -32.92
N THR A 122 -23.69 -2.59 -32.74
CA THR A 122 -23.30 -3.95 -32.36
C THR A 122 -23.08 -4.04 -30.85
N GLY A 123 -23.05 -5.25 -30.30
CA GLY A 123 -22.64 -5.50 -28.91
C GLY A 123 -21.12 -5.69 -28.76
N SER A 124 -20.30 -5.33 -29.76
CA SER A 124 -18.88 -5.67 -29.80
C SER A 124 -17.99 -4.44 -29.95
N LEU A 125 -16.98 -4.39 -29.07
CA LEU A 125 -15.85 -3.44 -29.14
C LEU A 125 -14.55 -4.12 -29.60
N ALA A 126 -14.62 -5.34 -30.17
CA ALA A 126 -13.43 -6.04 -30.65
C ALA A 126 -12.63 -5.16 -31.63
N GLY A 127 -11.32 -4.99 -31.35
CA GLY A 127 -10.41 -4.14 -32.12
C GLY A 127 -10.64 -2.63 -31.99
N LYS A 128 -11.50 -2.20 -31.06
CA LYS A 128 -11.76 -0.78 -30.75
C LYS A 128 -11.06 -0.38 -29.43
N ASP A 129 -9.74 -0.55 -29.36
CA ASP A 129 -8.94 -0.19 -28.18
C ASP A 129 -9.14 1.28 -27.83
N TYR A 130 -9.17 1.60 -26.53
CA TYR A 130 -9.36 2.97 -26.00
C TYR A 130 -10.68 3.66 -26.43
N CYS A 131 -11.64 2.97 -27.04
CA CYS A 131 -12.77 3.57 -27.77
C CYS A 131 -13.53 4.63 -26.99
N PHE A 132 -13.92 4.35 -25.75
CA PHE A 132 -14.68 5.27 -24.91
C PHE A 132 -13.88 5.76 -23.70
N ARG A 133 -12.53 5.66 -23.79
CA ARG A 133 -11.65 6.17 -22.73
C ARG A 133 -11.91 7.68 -22.51
N TYR A 134 -12.11 8.07 -21.25
CA TYR A 134 -12.41 9.45 -20.83
C TYR A 134 -13.63 10.09 -21.51
N LEU A 135 -14.52 9.36 -22.17
CA LEU A 135 -15.60 9.96 -22.97
C LEU A 135 -16.43 10.98 -22.18
N PHE A 136 -16.67 10.74 -20.89
CA PHE A 136 -17.35 11.65 -19.97
C PHE A 136 -16.41 12.16 -18.86
N GLY A 137 -15.19 11.65 -18.77
CA GLY A 137 -14.22 12.02 -17.76
C GLY A 137 -13.78 13.47 -17.89
N PHE A 138 -13.45 14.11 -16.75
CA PHE A 138 -12.98 15.50 -16.62
C PHE A 138 -13.89 16.58 -17.24
N GLY A 139 -14.61 16.30 -18.32
CA GLY A 139 -15.44 17.27 -19.04
C GLY A 139 -16.85 17.43 -18.49
N CYS A 140 -17.35 16.44 -17.74
CA CYS A 140 -18.76 16.41 -17.30
C CYS A 140 -18.94 16.80 -15.82
N GLY A 141 -17.95 16.59 -14.97
CA GLY A 141 -17.94 17.02 -13.56
C GLY A 141 -19.26 16.77 -12.82
N SER A 142 -19.92 17.84 -12.37
CA SER A 142 -21.24 17.77 -11.70
C SER A 142 -22.42 17.85 -12.67
N SER A 143 -22.22 17.73 -13.98
CA SER A 143 -23.27 17.94 -14.98
C SER A 143 -23.97 16.65 -15.40
N LEU A 144 -23.25 15.54 -15.51
CA LEU A 144 -23.82 14.24 -15.92
C LEU A 144 -24.51 13.57 -14.73
N ILE A 145 -25.85 13.38 -14.82
CA ILE A 145 -26.67 12.81 -13.73
C ILE A 145 -26.88 11.30 -13.92
N THR A 146 -27.13 10.87 -15.18
CA THR A 146 -27.34 9.47 -15.54
C THR A 146 -26.40 9.05 -16.66
N ALA A 147 -25.99 7.77 -16.66
CA ALA A 147 -25.16 7.19 -17.70
C ALA A 147 -26.01 6.63 -18.86
N PRO A 148 -25.49 6.58 -20.12
CA PRO A 148 -26.11 5.85 -21.21
C PRO A 148 -26.00 4.34 -21.01
N GLU A 149 -26.67 3.55 -21.85
CA GLU A 149 -26.54 2.10 -21.90
C GLU A 149 -25.19 1.68 -22.49
N LEU A 150 -24.55 0.68 -21.86
CA LEU A 150 -23.27 0.09 -22.28
C LEU A 150 -23.49 -1.40 -22.63
N PRO A 151 -24.08 -1.72 -23.77
CA PRO A 151 -24.51 -3.06 -24.09
C PRO A 151 -23.40 -4.00 -24.58
N ALA A 152 -22.14 -3.55 -24.69
CA ALA A 152 -21.07 -4.37 -25.23
C ALA A 152 -20.75 -5.55 -24.30
N ASP A 153 -20.82 -6.77 -24.85
CA ASP A 153 -20.43 -8.04 -24.26
C ASP A 153 -19.01 -8.48 -24.63
N THR A 154 -18.51 -7.96 -25.78
CA THR A 154 -17.15 -8.18 -26.26
C THR A 154 -16.34 -6.90 -26.12
N LEU A 155 -15.32 -6.93 -25.28
CA LEU A 155 -14.52 -5.77 -24.91
C LEU A 155 -13.16 -5.75 -25.63
N ALA A 156 -12.55 -4.57 -25.69
CA ALA A 156 -11.18 -4.35 -26.15
C ALA A 156 -10.34 -3.71 -25.02
N PRO A 157 -9.01 -3.76 -25.10
CA PRO A 157 -8.14 -3.11 -24.13
C PRO A 157 -8.48 -1.63 -23.93
N TYR A 158 -8.56 -1.21 -22.65
CA TYR A 158 -8.86 0.17 -22.24
C TYR A 158 -10.17 0.77 -22.78
N CYS A 159 -11.10 -0.01 -23.34
CA CYS A 159 -12.27 0.51 -24.06
C CYS A 159 -13.17 1.43 -23.25
N TYR A 160 -13.34 1.19 -21.95
CA TYR A 160 -14.11 2.03 -21.03
C TYR A 160 -13.23 2.66 -19.92
N SER A 161 -11.89 2.64 -20.10
CA SER A 161 -10.98 3.18 -19.12
C SER A 161 -11.31 4.63 -18.81
N LYS A 162 -11.52 4.96 -17.51
CA LYS A 162 -11.83 6.31 -17.01
C LYS A 162 -13.02 7.01 -17.68
N MET A 163 -13.97 6.22 -18.22
CA MET A 163 -15.08 6.75 -19.01
C MET A 163 -15.92 7.78 -18.24
N PHE A 164 -16.14 7.57 -16.95
CA PHE A 164 -16.92 8.47 -16.09
C PHE A 164 -16.05 9.11 -14.98
N ASN A 165 -14.73 9.17 -15.16
CA ASN A 165 -13.84 9.73 -14.16
C ASN A 165 -14.28 11.15 -13.75
N ASP A 166 -14.40 11.42 -12.44
CA ASP A 166 -14.88 12.67 -11.85
C ASP A 166 -16.31 13.10 -12.25
N CYS A 167 -17.17 12.18 -12.69
CA CYS A 167 -18.60 12.47 -12.88
C CYS A 167 -19.31 12.52 -11.51
N LYS A 168 -19.08 13.58 -10.75
CA LYS A 168 -19.48 13.73 -9.35
C LYS A 168 -20.99 13.70 -9.09
N ALA A 169 -21.83 14.03 -10.11
CA ALA A 169 -23.28 14.00 -9.99
C ALA A 169 -23.90 12.68 -10.44
N LEU A 170 -23.10 11.73 -10.92
CA LEU A 170 -23.57 10.42 -11.36
C LEU A 170 -23.97 9.58 -10.15
N THR A 171 -25.25 9.18 -10.06
CA THR A 171 -25.80 8.46 -8.89
C THR A 171 -25.88 6.95 -9.10
N ASN A 172 -26.03 6.51 -10.37
CA ASN A 172 -26.22 5.10 -10.72
C ASN A 172 -25.25 4.68 -11.83
N ALA A 173 -24.57 3.57 -11.62
CA ALA A 173 -23.75 2.96 -12.65
C ALA A 173 -24.64 2.25 -13.70
N PRO A 174 -24.26 2.24 -14.99
CA PRO A 174 -24.92 1.45 -16.02
C PRO A 174 -24.66 -0.04 -15.84
N THR A 175 -25.44 -0.90 -16.51
CA THR A 175 -25.17 -2.34 -16.55
C THR A 175 -23.91 -2.63 -17.36
N LEU A 176 -23.13 -3.64 -16.93
CA LEU A 176 -21.91 -4.10 -17.58
C LEU A 176 -22.06 -5.61 -17.89
N PRO A 177 -22.50 -5.98 -19.12
CA PRO A 177 -22.91 -7.35 -19.43
C PRO A 177 -21.75 -8.32 -19.72
N ALA A 178 -20.53 -7.82 -19.94
CA ALA A 178 -19.41 -8.64 -20.42
C ALA A 178 -18.98 -9.71 -19.39
N GLU A 179 -18.94 -10.98 -19.80
CA GLU A 179 -18.47 -12.12 -19.01
C GLU A 179 -16.98 -12.42 -19.22
N THR A 180 -16.40 -11.94 -20.34
CA THR A 180 -14.97 -12.00 -20.66
C THR A 180 -14.42 -10.59 -20.73
N LEU A 181 -13.41 -10.30 -19.92
CA LEU A 181 -12.81 -8.98 -19.84
C LEU A 181 -11.57 -8.86 -20.71
N ALA A 182 -11.21 -7.63 -21.07
CA ALA A 182 -9.99 -7.25 -21.73
C ALA A 182 -9.08 -6.44 -20.79
N ASP A 183 -7.79 -6.35 -21.12
CA ASP A 183 -6.82 -5.64 -20.30
C ASP A 183 -7.25 -4.19 -20.04
N TYR A 184 -7.29 -3.80 -18.76
CA TYR A 184 -7.65 -2.46 -18.30
C TYR A 184 -8.99 -1.93 -18.84
N CYS A 185 -9.93 -2.80 -19.27
CA CYS A 185 -11.18 -2.38 -19.92
C CYS A 185 -12.04 -1.45 -19.06
N TYR A 186 -12.08 -1.64 -17.73
CA TYR A 186 -12.81 -0.81 -16.79
C TYR A 186 -11.90 -0.03 -15.83
N TYR A 187 -10.61 0.14 -16.18
CA TYR A 187 -9.65 0.86 -15.36
C TYR A 187 -10.15 2.27 -15.00
N GLY A 188 -10.30 2.55 -13.68
CA GLY A 188 -10.74 3.85 -13.16
C GLY A 188 -12.09 4.33 -13.70
N MET A 189 -12.98 3.43 -14.16
CA MET A 189 -14.19 3.80 -14.92
C MET A 189 -15.06 4.81 -14.18
N PHE A 190 -15.23 4.67 -12.87
CA PHE A 190 -16.03 5.55 -12.01
C PHE A 190 -15.19 6.30 -10.97
N GLN A 191 -13.87 6.39 -11.17
CA GLN A 191 -12.97 7.07 -10.26
C GLN A 191 -13.46 8.49 -9.96
N GLY A 192 -13.62 8.86 -8.66
CA GLY A 192 -14.06 10.19 -8.25
C GLY A 192 -15.55 10.49 -8.43
N CYS A 193 -16.40 9.48 -8.69
CA CYS A 193 -17.86 9.65 -8.74
C CYS A 193 -18.44 9.71 -7.32
N THR A 194 -18.37 10.85 -6.68
CA THR A 194 -18.65 11.02 -5.23
C THR A 194 -20.10 10.80 -4.83
N GLU A 195 -21.07 10.96 -5.74
CA GLU A 195 -22.51 10.74 -5.48
C GLU A 195 -22.97 9.33 -5.92
N LEU A 196 -22.04 8.49 -6.45
CA LEU A 196 -22.38 7.14 -6.89
C LEU A 196 -22.81 6.29 -5.70
N SER A 197 -24.05 5.77 -5.74
CA SER A 197 -24.63 4.97 -4.66
C SER A 197 -25.17 3.62 -5.11
N SER A 198 -25.40 3.42 -6.42
CA SER A 198 -25.82 2.16 -7.01
C SER A 198 -24.73 1.62 -7.93
N LEU A 199 -24.26 0.40 -7.63
CA LEU A 199 -23.17 -0.27 -8.33
C LEU A 199 -23.67 -1.22 -9.41
N PRO A 200 -22.90 -1.49 -10.48
CA PRO A 200 -23.25 -2.48 -11.48
C PRO A 200 -23.06 -3.90 -10.93
N ASN A 201 -23.80 -4.85 -11.47
CA ASN A 201 -23.41 -6.25 -11.37
C ASN A 201 -22.13 -6.49 -12.18
N LEU A 202 -21.23 -7.33 -11.68
CA LEU A 202 -19.96 -7.69 -12.33
C LEU A 202 -20.00 -9.19 -12.73
N PRO A 203 -20.57 -9.54 -13.88
CA PRO A 203 -20.84 -10.93 -14.27
C PRO A 203 -19.61 -11.68 -14.79
N ALA A 204 -18.44 -11.04 -14.83
CA ALA A 204 -17.25 -11.58 -15.49
C ALA A 204 -16.85 -12.95 -14.91
N THR A 205 -16.58 -13.91 -15.79
CA THR A 205 -16.06 -15.24 -15.48
C THR A 205 -14.61 -15.41 -15.92
N ILE A 206 -14.11 -14.55 -16.80
CA ILE A 206 -12.72 -14.52 -17.27
C ILE A 206 -12.16 -13.12 -17.05
N MET A 207 -11.16 -13.05 -16.17
CA MET A 207 -10.48 -11.80 -15.82
C MET A 207 -9.31 -11.51 -16.76
N ALA A 208 -8.95 -10.22 -16.88
CA ALA A 208 -7.80 -9.75 -17.62
C ALA A 208 -6.94 -8.81 -16.76
N VAL A 209 -5.74 -8.47 -17.24
CA VAL A 209 -4.81 -7.61 -16.49
C VAL A 209 -5.45 -6.27 -16.18
N GLY A 210 -5.43 -5.89 -14.89
CA GLY A 210 -5.91 -4.57 -14.44
C GLY A 210 -7.36 -4.24 -14.79
N CYS A 211 -8.21 -5.24 -15.11
CA CYS A 211 -9.54 -5.04 -15.67
C CYS A 211 -10.48 -4.18 -14.79
N TYR A 212 -10.37 -4.27 -13.45
CA TYR A 212 -11.13 -3.47 -12.50
C TYR A 212 -10.25 -2.56 -11.63
N SER A 213 -8.97 -2.35 -12.00
CA SER A 213 -8.09 -1.47 -11.23
C SER A 213 -8.70 -0.08 -11.08
N PHE A 214 -8.70 0.45 -9.85
CA PHE A 214 -9.20 1.78 -9.49
C PHE A 214 -10.65 2.08 -9.91
N MET A 215 -11.46 1.04 -10.22
CA MET A 215 -12.77 1.23 -10.85
C MET A 215 -13.68 2.17 -10.06
N PHE A 216 -13.64 2.13 -8.73
CA PHE A 216 -14.46 2.95 -7.83
C PHE A 216 -13.62 3.81 -6.89
N GLU A 217 -12.34 4.04 -7.18
CA GLU A 217 -11.47 4.87 -6.34
C GLU A 217 -12.10 6.24 -6.10
N GLY A 218 -12.12 6.70 -4.82
CA GLY A 218 -12.67 8.00 -4.45
C GLY A 218 -14.19 8.13 -4.56
N CYS A 219 -14.93 7.02 -4.74
CA CYS A 219 -16.40 7.03 -4.71
C CYS A 219 -16.90 7.12 -3.26
N THR A 220 -16.83 8.32 -2.68
CA THR A 220 -17.10 8.56 -1.24
C THR A 220 -18.55 8.34 -0.83
N GLY A 221 -19.50 8.34 -1.79
CA GLY A 221 -20.92 8.04 -1.55
C GLY A 221 -21.24 6.57 -1.39
N LEU A 222 -20.30 5.66 -1.75
CA LEU A 222 -20.52 4.22 -1.64
C LEU A 222 -20.55 3.77 -0.18
N THR A 223 -21.60 3.04 0.19
CA THR A 223 -21.75 2.43 1.51
C THR A 223 -21.72 0.89 1.47
N THR A 224 -21.89 0.31 0.29
CA THR A 224 -21.91 -1.14 0.02
C THR A 224 -21.02 -1.45 -1.18
N VAL A 225 -20.66 -2.72 -1.35
CA VAL A 225 -19.83 -3.23 -2.44
C VAL A 225 -20.60 -4.22 -3.31
N PRO A 226 -20.26 -4.39 -4.61
CA PRO A 226 -20.83 -5.44 -5.44
C PRO A 226 -20.29 -6.81 -5.01
N THR A 227 -21.01 -7.87 -5.35
CA THR A 227 -20.44 -9.23 -5.31
C THR A 227 -19.33 -9.32 -6.36
N LEU A 228 -18.14 -9.76 -5.95
CA LEU A 228 -17.04 -9.94 -6.87
C LEU A 228 -17.07 -11.32 -7.53
N PRO A 229 -16.67 -11.44 -8.79
CA PRO A 229 -16.53 -12.73 -9.44
C PRO A 229 -15.57 -13.66 -8.72
N THR A 230 -15.97 -14.92 -8.52
CA THR A 230 -15.17 -15.96 -7.84
C THR A 230 -14.40 -16.79 -8.87
N THR A 231 -13.50 -16.18 -9.62
CA THR A 231 -12.76 -16.82 -10.71
C THR A 231 -11.26 -16.78 -10.47
N THR A 232 -10.49 -17.36 -11.38
CA THR A 232 -9.02 -17.20 -11.36
C THR A 232 -8.69 -15.72 -11.53
N LEU A 233 -7.89 -15.19 -10.61
CA LEU A 233 -7.49 -13.78 -10.65
C LEU A 233 -6.43 -13.53 -11.71
N ALA A 234 -6.47 -12.37 -12.32
CA ALA A 234 -5.43 -11.86 -13.20
C ALA A 234 -4.57 -10.83 -12.46
N LYS A 235 -3.35 -10.59 -12.97
CA LYS A 235 -2.45 -9.56 -12.46
C LYS A 235 -3.17 -8.22 -12.33
N ARG A 236 -3.08 -7.59 -11.14
CA ARG A 236 -3.65 -6.26 -10.85
C ARG A 236 -5.16 -6.13 -11.06
N CYS A 237 -5.93 -7.23 -11.12
CA CYS A 237 -7.34 -7.18 -11.51
C CYS A 237 -8.21 -6.30 -10.60
N TYR A 238 -7.92 -6.23 -9.31
CA TYR A 238 -8.63 -5.41 -8.32
C TYR A 238 -7.74 -4.36 -7.63
N TRP A 239 -6.61 -3.99 -8.25
CA TRP A 239 -5.69 -2.99 -7.69
C TRP A 239 -6.43 -1.67 -7.41
N GLY A 240 -6.44 -1.23 -6.15
CA GLY A 240 -7.06 0.03 -5.74
C GLY A 240 -8.56 0.17 -6.01
N MET A 241 -9.28 -0.96 -6.24
CA MET A 241 -10.67 -0.92 -6.74
C MET A 241 -11.59 -0.02 -5.91
N PHE A 242 -11.44 -0.01 -4.59
CA PHE A 242 -12.23 0.79 -3.64
C PHE A 242 -11.37 1.78 -2.85
N GLN A 243 -10.15 2.09 -3.33
CA GLN A 243 -9.27 3.05 -2.65
C GLN A 243 -10.02 4.37 -2.39
N GLU A 244 -9.86 4.94 -1.18
CA GLU A 244 -10.49 6.20 -0.76
C GLU A 244 -12.03 6.22 -0.81
N CYS A 245 -12.69 5.05 -0.81
CA CYS A 245 -14.14 4.96 -0.64
C CYS A 245 -14.50 5.21 0.84
N THR A 246 -14.42 6.46 1.28
CA THR A 246 -14.55 6.84 2.70
C THR A 246 -15.94 6.61 3.28
N GLY A 247 -16.97 6.34 2.45
CA GLY A 247 -18.32 5.97 2.87
C GLY A 247 -18.48 4.49 3.20
N LEU A 248 -17.55 3.64 2.73
CA LEU A 248 -17.68 2.18 2.77
C LEU A 248 -17.55 1.63 4.19
N THR A 249 -18.54 0.82 4.62
CA THR A 249 -18.58 0.24 5.96
C THR A 249 -18.31 -1.26 6.00
N THR A 250 -18.43 -1.95 4.87
CA THR A 250 -18.25 -3.41 4.73
C THR A 250 -17.45 -3.73 3.47
N ALA A 251 -16.61 -4.76 3.54
CA ALA A 251 -15.89 -5.31 2.39
C ALA A 251 -16.67 -6.49 1.75
N PRO A 252 -16.42 -6.81 0.44
CA PRO A 252 -16.96 -8.00 -0.19
C PRO A 252 -16.25 -9.27 0.31
N GLU A 253 -16.84 -10.45 0.09
CA GLU A 253 -16.13 -11.72 0.25
C GLU A 253 -15.03 -11.88 -0.79
N LEU A 254 -13.89 -12.46 -0.40
CA LEU A 254 -12.72 -12.72 -1.23
C LEU A 254 -12.33 -14.21 -1.16
N PRO A 255 -13.13 -15.10 -1.78
CA PRO A 255 -13.02 -16.54 -1.54
C PRO A 255 -11.88 -17.25 -2.31
N VAL A 256 -11.09 -16.52 -3.09
CA VAL A 256 -10.04 -17.10 -3.94
C VAL A 256 -8.84 -17.54 -3.11
N THR A 257 -8.34 -18.76 -3.36
CA THR A 257 -7.25 -19.39 -2.58
C THR A 257 -5.87 -19.30 -3.24
N GLU A 258 -5.80 -18.97 -4.52
CA GLU A 258 -4.56 -18.76 -5.29
C GLU A 258 -4.58 -17.34 -5.87
N LEU A 259 -3.61 -16.53 -5.49
CA LEU A 259 -3.56 -15.11 -5.83
C LEU A 259 -2.64 -14.84 -7.03
N ALA A 260 -2.92 -13.75 -7.74
CA ALA A 260 -2.07 -13.22 -8.81
C ALA A 260 -1.28 -12.00 -8.31
N GLU A 261 -0.21 -11.64 -9.02
CA GLU A 261 0.64 -10.49 -8.74
C GLU A 261 -0.20 -9.21 -8.57
N SER A 262 -0.03 -8.53 -7.43
CA SER A 262 -0.68 -7.24 -7.09
C SER A 262 -2.21 -7.25 -7.22
N CYS A 263 -2.88 -8.42 -7.16
CA CYS A 263 -4.31 -8.53 -7.47
C CYS A 263 -5.21 -7.73 -6.53
N TYR A 264 -4.84 -7.58 -5.26
CA TYR A 264 -5.58 -6.80 -4.24
C TYR A 264 -4.77 -5.63 -3.68
N TRP A 265 -3.69 -5.19 -4.37
CA TRP A 265 -2.88 -4.09 -3.89
C TRP A 265 -3.73 -2.83 -3.65
N GLY A 266 -3.68 -2.29 -2.43
CA GLY A 266 -4.39 -1.07 -2.05
C GLY A 266 -5.92 -1.11 -2.22
N MET A 267 -6.53 -2.32 -2.31
CA MET A 267 -7.95 -2.46 -2.69
C MET A 267 -8.89 -1.62 -1.83
N PHE A 268 -8.63 -1.49 -0.54
CA PHE A 268 -9.44 -0.72 0.42
C PHE A 268 -8.66 0.43 1.07
N LYS A 269 -7.48 0.79 0.53
CA LYS A 269 -6.67 1.87 1.09
C LYS A 269 -7.49 3.15 1.30
N GLY A 270 -7.43 3.73 2.52
CA GLY A 270 -8.16 4.95 2.86
C GLY A 270 -9.67 4.79 3.07
N CYS A 271 -10.18 3.54 3.18
CA CYS A 271 -11.59 3.29 3.55
C CYS A 271 -11.79 3.50 5.06
N ILE A 272 -11.83 4.75 5.50
CA ILE A 272 -11.79 5.16 6.92
C ILE A 272 -12.98 4.70 7.77
N LYS A 273 -14.11 4.31 7.16
CA LYS A 273 -15.29 3.79 7.87
C LYS A 273 -15.38 2.27 7.87
N LEU A 274 -14.44 1.58 7.20
CA LEU A 274 -14.41 0.12 7.21
C LEU A 274 -13.99 -0.36 8.60
N THR A 275 -14.86 -1.14 9.28
CA THR A 275 -14.64 -1.56 10.66
C THR A 275 -14.07 -2.96 10.81
N ALA A 276 -14.25 -3.82 9.80
CA ALA A 276 -13.76 -5.19 9.76
C ALA A 276 -13.24 -5.55 8.37
N ALA A 277 -12.11 -6.24 8.31
CA ALA A 277 -11.59 -6.84 7.08
C ALA A 277 -12.38 -8.11 6.72
N PRO A 278 -12.48 -8.50 5.42
CA PRO A 278 -13.02 -9.78 5.00
C PRO A 278 -12.06 -10.92 5.38
N GLU A 279 -12.55 -12.17 5.36
CA GLU A 279 -11.68 -13.34 5.44
C GLU A 279 -10.75 -13.41 4.22
N LEU A 280 -9.51 -13.85 4.45
CA LEU A 280 -8.47 -14.01 3.43
C LEU A 280 -8.02 -15.47 3.36
N PRO A 281 -8.76 -16.34 2.67
CA PRO A 281 -8.53 -17.79 2.66
C PRO A 281 -7.37 -18.22 1.75
N ALA A 282 -6.64 -17.30 1.15
CA ALA A 282 -5.56 -17.62 0.23
C ALA A 282 -4.46 -18.44 0.91
N THR A 283 -4.06 -19.53 0.23
CA THR A 283 -2.97 -20.42 0.64
C THR A 283 -1.75 -20.30 -0.25
N ILE A 284 -1.89 -19.73 -1.45
CA ILE A 284 -0.81 -19.45 -2.39
C ILE A 284 -0.80 -17.95 -2.65
N LEU A 285 0.25 -17.29 -2.20
CA LEU A 285 0.46 -15.85 -2.35
C LEU A 285 1.31 -15.56 -3.59
N ALA A 286 1.13 -14.38 -4.17
CA ALA A 286 1.92 -13.83 -5.25
C ALA A 286 2.57 -12.49 -4.83
N GLU A 287 3.52 -11.99 -5.63
CA GLU A 287 4.19 -10.72 -5.39
C GLU A 287 3.19 -9.58 -5.16
N ALA A 288 3.38 -8.84 -4.07
CA ALA A 288 2.59 -7.66 -3.67
C ALA A 288 1.07 -7.88 -3.67
N CYS A 289 0.58 -9.13 -3.51
CA CYS A 289 -0.84 -9.47 -3.68
C CYS A 289 -1.77 -8.75 -2.69
N TYR A 290 -1.34 -8.49 -1.46
CA TYR A 290 -2.06 -7.75 -0.43
C TYR A 290 -1.34 -6.46 0.02
N CYS A 291 -0.36 -5.98 -0.78
CA CYS A 291 0.38 -4.77 -0.46
C CYS A 291 -0.60 -3.59 -0.25
N ASP A 292 -0.43 -2.82 0.84
CA ASP A 292 -1.27 -1.67 1.21
C ASP A 292 -2.78 -1.93 1.27
N MET A 293 -3.25 -3.20 1.30
CA MET A 293 -4.66 -3.54 1.08
C MET A 293 -5.63 -2.76 1.96
N PHE A 294 -5.29 -2.55 3.23
CA PHE A 294 -6.08 -1.80 4.21
C PHE A 294 -5.33 -0.58 4.75
N ALA A 295 -4.28 -0.10 4.06
CA ALA A 295 -3.55 1.07 4.54
C ALA A 295 -4.51 2.26 4.74
N ASP A 296 -4.28 3.04 5.82
CA ASP A 296 -5.10 4.20 6.19
C ASP A 296 -6.59 3.88 6.49
N CYS A 297 -6.96 2.62 6.73
CA CYS A 297 -8.28 2.24 7.21
C CYS A 297 -8.41 2.53 8.71
N THR A 298 -8.54 3.79 9.09
CA THR A 298 -8.49 4.24 10.50
C THR A 298 -9.65 3.72 11.36
N GLY A 299 -10.76 3.30 10.74
CA GLY A 299 -11.90 2.67 11.42
C GLY A 299 -11.75 1.19 11.69
N LEU A 300 -10.72 0.53 11.11
CA LEU A 300 -10.52 -0.91 11.25
C LEU A 300 -10.11 -1.27 12.68
N THR A 301 -10.87 -2.15 13.33
CA THR A 301 -10.63 -2.57 14.73
C THR A 301 -10.24 -4.04 14.88
N ALA A 302 -10.40 -4.84 13.81
CA ALA A 302 -10.06 -6.25 13.79
C ALA A 302 -9.38 -6.62 12.45
N THR A 303 -8.36 -7.47 12.51
CA THR A 303 -7.62 -8.00 11.36
C THR A 303 -8.14 -9.37 10.97
N PRO A 304 -8.01 -9.81 9.69
CA PRO A 304 -8.25 -11.19 9.31
C PRO A 304 -7.15 -12.12 9.82
N GLU A 305 -7.38 -13.42 9.82
CA GLU A 305 -6.31 -14.41 10.02
C GLU A 305 -5.38 -14.47 8.80
N LEU A 306 -4.08 -14.65 9.04
CA LEU A 306 -3.04 -14.75 8.01
C LEU A 306 -2.22 -16.05 8.21
N PRO A 307 -2.81 -17.23 7.89
CA PRO A 307 -2.24 -18.52 8.28
C PRO A 307 -1.09 -19.02 7.39
N VAL A 308 -0.71 -18.28 6.35
CA VAL A 308 0.29 -18.70 5.36
C VAL A 308 1.69 -18.68 5.94
N ILE A 309 2.45 -19.77 5.75
CA ILE A 309 3.81 -19.95 6.30
C ILE A 309 4.94 -19.70 5.28
N THR A 310 4.63 -19.67 3.99
CA THR A 310 5.58 -19.35 2.91
C THR A 310 5.08 -18.09 2.18
N LEU A 311 5.90 -17.05 2.22
CA LEU A 311 5.52 -15.72 1.71
C LEU A 311 6.09 -15.46 0.32
N ALA A 312 5.49 -14.53 -0.40
CA ALA A 312 5.99 -13.95 -1.64
C ALA A 312 6.52 -12.53 -1.38
N ASP A 313 7.32 -12.00 -2.32
CA ASP A 313 7.91 -10.67 -2.21
C ASP A 313 6.82 -9.60 -2.04
N GLY A 314 6.98 -8.74 -1.03
CA GLY A 314 6.06 -7.65 -0.73
C GLY A 314 4.61 -8.03 -0.44
N CYS A 315 4.29 -9.33 -0.23
CA CYS A 315 2.90 -9.82 -0.20
C CYS A 315 2.02 -9.14 0.85
N TYR A 316 2.57 -8.75 2.01
CA TYR A 316 1.87 -8.04 3.10
C TYR A 316 2.48 -6.66 3.40
N SER A 317 3.33 -6.12 2.49
CA SER A 317 3.95 -4.81 2.70
C SER A 317 2.88 -3.74 2.89
N GLY A 318 3.00 -2.93 3.96
CA GLY A 318 2.07 -1.84 4.26
C GLY A 318 0.61 -2.24 4.51
N MET A 319 0.29 -3.54 4.61
CA MET A 319 -1.09 -4.04 4.57
C MET A 319 -2.04 -3.32 5.53
N PHE A 320 -1.59 -2.97 6.72
CA PHE A 320 -2.37 -2.27 7.75
C PHE A 320 -1.73 -0.93 8.14
N ALA A 321 -0.80 -0.37 7.34
CA ALA A 321 -0.17 0.90 7.64
C ALA A 321 -1.23 2.00 7.89
N GLY A 322 -1.05 2.83 8.93
CA GLY A 322 -2.00 3.90 9.27
C GLY A 322 -3.35 3.45 9.84
N CYS A 323 -3.53 2.16 10.13
CA CYS A 323 -4.76 1.65 10.78
C CYS A 323 -4.78 1.99 12.28
N THR A 324 -5.06 3.25 12.60
CA THR A 324 -4.99 3.78 13.97
C THR A 324 -6.02 3.19 14.94
N GLY A 325 -7.09 2.57 14.41
CA GLY A 325 -8.11 1.87 15.21
C GLY A 325 -7.71 0.48 15.68
N LEU A 326 -6.65 -0.13 15.10
CA LEU A 326 -6.18 -1.45 15.49
C LEU A 326 -5.48 -1.41 16.86
N THR A 327 -5.91 -2.29 17.78
CA THR A 327 -5.28 -2.46 19.10
C THR A 327 -4.46 -3.74 19.23
N THR A 328 -4.71 -4.72 18.35
CA THR A 328 -4.04 -6.03 18.29
C THR A 328 -3.69 -6.38 16.85
N ALA A 329 -2.58 -7.08 16.65
CA ALA A 329 -2.16 -7.61 15.36
C ALA A 329 -2.62 -9.07 15.19
N PRO A 330 -2.76 -9.60 13.94
CA PRO A 330 -3.00 -11.02 13.69
C PRO A 330 -1.75 -11.84 14.01
N GLU A 331 -1.91 -13.16 14.20
CA GLU A 331 -0.77 -14.07 14.26
C GLU A 331 -0.04 -14.13 12.91
N LEU A 332 1.30 -14.16 12.96
CA LEU A 332 2.17 -14.22 11.79
C LEU A 332 3.06 -15.47 11.86
N PRO A 333 2.56 -16.65 11.47
CA PRO A 333 3.24 -17.92 11.68
C PRO A 333 4.37 -18.21 10.67
N ALA A 334 4.59 -17.34 9.68
CA ALA A 334 5.54 -17.57 8.61
C ALA A 334 6.97 -17.71 9.14
N THR A 335 7.66 -18.75 8.67
CA THR A 335 9.08 -19.03 8.92
C THR A 335 9.95 -18.88 7.67
N ASN A 336 9.34 -18.93 6.49
CA ASN A 336 9.99 -18.68 5.20
C ASN A 336 9.58 -17.29 4.72
N LEU A 337 10.47 -16.33 4.92
CA LEU A 337 10.25 -14.95 4.54
C LEU A 337 10.70 -14.68 3.11
N ALA A 338 10.15 -13.63 2.50
CA ALA A 338 10.49 -13.11 1.19
C ALA A 338 10.88 -11.62 1.31
N MET A 339 11.43 -11.05 0.25
CA MET A 339 11.85 -9.66 0.23
C MET A 339 10.67 -8.72 0.53
N HIS A 340 10.85 -7.75 1.43
CA HIS A 340 9.83 -6.77 1.85
C HIS A 340 8.48 -7.38 2.32
N CYS A 341 8.39 -8.68 2.63
CA CYS A 341 7.11 -9.37 2.84
C CYS A 341 6.23 -8.78 3.95
N TYR A 342 6.83 -8.21 5.00
CA TYR A 342 6.16 -7.51 6.10
C TYR A 342 6.63 -6.06 6.25
N GLY A 343 7.29 -5.49 5.21
CA GLY A 343 7.77 -4.11 5.25
C GLY A 343 6.63 -3.14 5.56
N GLY A 344 6.77 -2.30 6.59
CA GLY A 344 5.77 -1.30 6.99
C GLY A 344 4.38 -1.83 7.37
N MET A 345 4.22 -3.15 7.57
CA MET A 345 2.89 -3.78 7.71
C MET A 345 1.97 -3.10 8.72
N PHE A 346 2.51 -2.63 9.85
CA PHE A 346 1.79 -1.92 10.90
C PHE A 346 2.34 -0.51 11.14
N SER A 347 3.06 0.08 10.17
CA SER A 347 3.56 1.44 10.29
C SER A 347 2.41 2.40 10.65
N ASP A 348 2.67 3.32 11.60
CA ASP A 348 1.71 4.32 12.07
C ASP A 348 0.39 3.76 12.64
N CYS A 349 0.36 2.48 13.05
CA CYS A 349 -0.74 1.91 13.83
C CYS A 349 -0.66 2.42 15.29
N THR A 350 -1.04 3.67 15.51
CA THR A 350 -0.86 4.36 16.80
C THR A 350 -1.70 3.77 17.95
N GLY A 351 -2.73 2.95 17.65
CA GLY A 351 -3.53 2.21 18.63
C GLY A 351 -2.96 0.85 19.04
N LEU A 352 -1.96 0.33 18.31
CA LEU A 352 -1.44 -1.03 18.51
C LEU A 352 -0.64 -1.12 19.81
N THR A 353 -1.09 -1.96 20.76
CA THR A 353 -0.48 -2.07 22.10
C THR A 353 0.49 -3.24 22.24
N SER A 354 0.35 -4.29 21.41
CA SER A 354 1.18 -5.50 21.41
C SER A 354 1.50 -5.97 20.00
N ALA A 355 2.73 -6.42 19.81
CA ALA A 355 3.18 -7.00 18.53
C ALA A 355 2.86 -8.51 18.47
N PRO A 356 2.69 -9.10 17.26
CA PRO A 356 2.53 -10.55 17.08
C PRO A 356 3.86 -11.27 17.32
N ASN A 357 3.82 -12.60 17.48
CA ASN A 357 5.03 -13.41 17.50
C ASN A 357 5.66 -13.47 16.09
N LEU A 358 7.00 -13.36 16.02
CA LEU A 358 7.79 -13.41 14.78
C LEU A 358 8.76 -14.61 14.85
N PRO A 359 8.34 -15.81 14.42
CA PRO A 359 9.10 -17.06 14.66
C PRO A 359 10.27 -17.28 13.69
N ALA A 360 10.39 -16.48 12.61
CA ALA A 360 11.39 -16.70 11.57
C ALA A 360 12.83 -16.52 12.11
N THR A 361 13.72 -17.45 11.74
CA THR A 361 15.14 -17.44 12.06
C THR A 361 16.03 -17.19 10.85
N GLN A 362 15.48 -17.32 9.65
CA GLN A 362 16.12 -16.97 8.38
C GLN A 362 15.47 -15.67 7.89
N MET A 363 16.30 -14.66 7.68
CA MET A 363 15.84 -13.36 7.21
C MET A 363 15.85 -13.29 5.68
N ALA A 364 15.12 -12.35 5.13
CA ALA A 364 15.19 -11.92 3.73
C ALA A 364 15.40 -10.39 3.70
N VAL A 365 15.84 -9.89 2.57
CA VAL A 365 16.13 -8.47 2.37
C VAL A 365 14.89 -7.62 2.73
N HIS A 366 15.06 -6.63 3.62
CA HIS A 366 14.00 -5.72 4.09
C HIS A 366 12.71 -6.40 4.60
N CYS A 367 12.76 -7.66 5.06
CA CYS A 367 11.54 -8.43 5.38
C CYS A 367 10.68 -7.83 6.50
N TYR A 368 11.26 -7.12 7.47
CA TYR A 368 10.58 -6.43 8.56
C TYR A 368 10.90 -4.92 8.62
N ASP A 369 11.36 -4.35 7.50
CA ASP A 369 11.68 -2.92 7.39
C ASP A 369 10.47 -2.06 7.81
N GLY A 370 10.65 -1.16 8.80
CA GLY A 370 9.61 -0.26 9.29
C GLY A 370 8.35 -0.92 9.85
N MET A 371 8.35 -2.24 10.13
CA MET A 371 7.12 -3.00 10.42
C MET A 371 6.23 -2.37 11.49
N PHE A 372 6.79 -1.78 12.54
CA PHE A 372 6.08 -1.11 13.64
C PHE A 372 6.47 0.37 13.77
N MET A 373 7.02 0.97 12.72
CA MET A 373 7.38 2.38 12.73
C MET A 373 6.16 3.23 13.12
N GLY A 374 6.32 4.19 14.06
CA GLY A 374 5.23 5.08 14.48
C GLY A 374 4.14 4.44 15.36
N CYS A 375 4.30 3.17 15.79
CA CYS A 375 3.37 2.52 16.72
C CYS A 375 3.55 3.10 18.15
N THR A 376 2.99 4.29 18.38
CA THR A 376 3.24 5.07 19.61
C THR A 376 2.67 4.45 20.87
N ALA A 377 1.68 3.54 20.78
CA ALA A 377 1.12 2.82 21.92
C ALA A 377 1.80 1.46 22.20
N LEU A 378 2.73 1.00 21.35
CA LEU A 378 3.38 -0.29 21.49
C LEU A 378 4.28 -0.32 22.73
N THR A 379 3.95 -1.17 23.72
CA THR A 379 4.67 -1.27 25.00
C THR A 379 5.67 -2.42 25.05
N GLU A 380 5.45 -3.49 24.28
CA GLU A 380 6.26 -4.69 24.25
C GLU A 380 6.64 -5.05 22.81
N ALA A 381 7.93 -5.26 22.56
CA ALA A 381 8.44 -5.73 21.27
C ALA A 381 8.35 -7.26 21.18
N PRO A 382 8.20 -7.83 19.97
CA PRO A 382 8.25 -9.28 19.75
C PRO A 382 9.66 -9.82 19.99
N LYS A 383 9.77 -11.14 20.14
CA LYS A 383 11.08 -11.82 20.10
C LYS A 383 11.64 -11.80 18.69
N LEU A 384 12.95 -11.54 18.57
CA LEU A 384 13.68 -11.52 17.30
C LEU A 384 14.79 -12.60 17.37
N PRO A 385 14.49 -13.85 17.01
CA PRO A 385 15.38 -15.00 17.28
C PRO A 385 16.51 -15.16 16.26
N ALA A 386 16.55 -14.40 15.18
CA ALA A 386 17.53 -14.56 14.11
C ALA A 386 18.97 -14.29 14.58
N MET A 387 19.89 -15.20 14.23
CA MET A 387 21.33 -15.09 14.51
C MET A 387 22.13 -14.54 13.34
N ASN A 388 21.63 -14.73 12.13
CA ASN A 388 22.18 -14.23 10.87
C ASN A 388 21.16 -13.31 10.25
N LEU A 389 21.58 -12.08 9.92
CA LEU A 389 20.72 -11.06 9.35
C LEU A 389 20.96 -10.91 7.86
N ASP A 390 19.96 -10.41 7.15
CA ASP A 390 20.03 -9.98 5.76
C ASP A 390 19.90 -8.45 5.65
N GLU A 391 20.18 -7.91 4.47
CA GLU A 391 20.20 -6.46 4.21
C GLU A 391 18.89 -5.80 4.65
N GLY A 392 19.00 -4.71 5.46
CA GLY A 392 17.89 -3.91 5.92
C GLY A 392 16.77 -4.65 6.67
N CYS A 393 16.97 -5.92 7.07
CA CYS A 393 15.87 -6.78 7.54
C CYS A 393 15.10 -6.24 8.75
N TYR A 394 15.72 -5.43 9.62
CA TYR A 394 15.11 -4.76 10.77
C TYR A 394 15.26 -3.23 10.71
N CYS A 395 15.52 -2.66 9.52
CA CYS A 395 15.63 -1.22 9.33
C CYS A 395 14.36 -0.53 9.85
N GLY A 396 14.49 0.52 10.68
CA GLY A 396 13.38 1.32 11.17
C GLY A 396 12.30 0.61 11.99
N MET A 397 12.46 -0.68 12.31
CA MET A 397 11.37 -1.55 12.80
C MET A 397 10.56 -0.96 13.96
N PHE A 398 11.18 -0.24 14.89
CA PHE A 398 10.54 0.39 16.05
C PHE A 398 10.79 1.90 16.11
N ALA A 399 11.11 2.53 14.99
CA ALA A 399 11.28 3.98 14.95
C ALA A 399 9.99 4.68 15.37
N GLY A 400 10.09 5.67 16.28
CA GLY A 400 8.92 6.40 16.78
C GLY A 400 8.02 5.65 17.77
N CYS A 401 8.38 4.44 18.22
CA CYS A 401 7.63 3.70 19.25
C CYS A 401 7.85 4.32 20.64
N THR A 402 7.18 5.42 20.94
CA THR A 402 7.44 6.22 22.16
C THR A 402 7.02 5.55 23.47
N ALA A 403 6.06 4.60 23.43
CA ALA A 403 5.68 3.81 24.60
C ALA A 403 6.64 2.65 24.89
N LEU A 404 7.48 2.22 23.94
CA LEU A 404 8.41 1.11 24.10
C LEU A 404 9.57 1.52 25.00
N LYS A 405 9.63 0.96 26.22
CA LYS A 405 10.64 1.31 27.24
C LYS A 405 11.78 0.30 27.33
N THR A 406 11.54 -0.92 26.90
CA THR A 406 12.49 -2.05 26.95
C THR A 406 12.65 -2.61 25.54
N PRO A 407 13.88 -2.70 24.99
CA PRO A 407 14.11 -3.27 23.67
C PRO A 407 13.94 -4.78 23.67
N PRO A 408 13.70 -5.41 22.50
CA PRO A 408 13.83 -6.85 22.35
C PRO A 408 15.29 -7.28 22.48
N ALA A 409 15.54 -8.57 22.76
CA ALA A 409 16.88 -9.14 22.61
C ALA A 409 17.30 -9.16 21.15
N LEU A 410 18.55 -8.77 20.86
CA LEU A 410 19.16 -8.79 19.53
C LEU A 410 20.34 -9.78 19.52
N PRO A 411 20.09 -11.08 19.35
CA PRO A 411 21.11 -12.12 19.53
C PRO A 411 22.06 -12.26 18.33
N ALA A 412 21.81 -11.56 17.22
CA ALA A 412 22.54 -11.73 15.98
C ALA A 412 24.04 -11.42 16.12
N THR A 413 24.87 -12.33 15.66
CA THR A 413 26.34 -12.22 15.60
C THR A 413 26.85 -12.01 14.17
N THR A 414 26.04 -12.37 13.17
CA THR A 414 26.32 -12.11 11.74
C THR A 414 25.39 -11.03 11.25
N LEU A 415 25.95 -9.86 10.93
CA LEU A 415 25.22 -8.69 10.44
C LEU A 415 25.28 -8.62 8.92
N ALA A 416 24.35 -7.88 8.33
CA ALA A 416 24.34 -7.42 6.95
C ALA A 416 24.31 -5.89 6.89
N ASP A 417 24.44 -5.32 5.70
CA ASP A 417 24.38 -3.89 5.50
C ASP A 417 22.99 -3.36 5.89
N TYR A 418 22.92 -2.21 6.54
CA TYR A 418 21.68 -1.52 6.96
C TYR A 418 20.77 -2.32 7.92
N CYS A 419 21.16 -3.51 8.42
CA CYS A 419 20.27 -4.46 9.09
C CYS A 419 19.54 -3.92 10.33
N TYR A 420 20.11 -2.98 11.07
CA TYR A 420 19.53 -2.29 12.23
C TYR A 420 19.51 -0.76 12.06
N GLU A 421 19.64 -0.27 10.83
CA GLU A 421 19.54 1.16 10.52
C GLU A 421 18.26 1.74 11.10
N THR A 422 18.34 2.89 11.80
CA THR A 422 17.20 3.62 12.39
C THR A 422 16.28 2.81 13.30
N MET A 423 16.63 1.56 13.68
CA MET A 423 15.71 0.59 14.32
C MET A 423 14.91 1.16 15.51
N PHE A 424 15.50 2.00 16.33
CA PHE A 424 14.87 2.60 17.52
C PHE A 424 14.84 4.13 17.49
N THR A 425 15.06 4.74 16.34
CA THR A 425 15.04 6.21 16.20
C THR A 425 13.79 6.83 16.84
N GLY A 426 13.96 7.77 17.77
CA GLY A 426 12.85 8.46 18.45
C GLY A 426 11.98 7.58 19.34
N SER A 427 12.42 6.37 19.67
CA SER A 427 11.68 5.48 20.58
C SER A 427 11.84 5.90 22.05
N GLY A 428 10.95 5.35 22.90
CA GLY A 428 10.94 5.66 24.33
C GLY A 428 11.93 4.86 25.18
N LEU A 429 12.93 4.20 24.60
CA LEU A 429 13.83 3.28 25.30
C LEU A 429 14.57 3.93 26.48
N LYS A 430 14.58 3.24 27.61
CA LYS A 430 15.38 3.60 28.79
C LYS A 430 16.70 2.84 28.89
N THR A 431 16.76 1.66 28.28
CA THR A 431 17.93 0.78 28.24
C THR A 431 18.18 0.33 26.81
N ALA A 432 19.44 0.11 26.46
CA ALA A 432 19.82 -0.45 25.17
C ALA A 432 19.82 -2.00 25.19
N PRO A 433 19.60 -2.68 24.06
CA PRO A 433 19.81 -4.13 23.95
C PRO A 433 21.30 -4.47 23.95
N VAL A 434 21.64 -5.72 24.23
CA VAL A 434 23.01 -6.23 24.00
C VAL A 434 23.24 -6.35 22.49
N LEU A 435 24.40 -5.89 22.01
CA LEU A 435 24.84 -5.97 20.62
C LEU A 435 26.08 -6.89 20.53
N PRO A 436 25.92 -8.21 20.32
CA PRO A 436 27.02 -9.17 20.45
C PRO A 436 27.97 -9.23 19.23
N ALA A 437 27.60 -8.63 18.10
CA ALA A 437 28.38 -8.72 16.88
C ALA A 437 29.73 -7.99 16.99
N THR A 438 30.81 -8.71 16.64
CA THR A 438 32.19 -8.19 16.63
C THR A 438 32.67 -7.77 15.24
N THR A 439 31.96 -8.18 14.18
CA THR A 439 32.22 -7.79 12.80
C THR A 439 31.06 -6.92 12.33
N LEU A 440 31.37 -5.69 11.93
CA LEU A 440 30.37 -4.72 11.49
C LEU A 440 30.24 -4.72 9.96
N LYS A 441 29.14 -4.17 9.48
CA LYS A 441 28.77 -3.98 8.08
C LYS A 441 28.44 -2.51 7.81
N ILE A 442 28.27 -2.15 6.54
CA ILE A 442 27.95 -0.79 6.13
C ILE A 442 26.64 -0.36 6.80
N SER A 443 26.65 0.80 7.45
CA SER A 443 25.48 1.41 8.10
C SER A 443 24.67 0.49 9.04
N CYS A 444 25.25 -0.62 9.52
CA CYS A 444 24.49 -1.64 10.27
C CYS A 444 23.81 -1.12 11.54
N TYR A 445 24.29 -0.02 12.14
CA TYR A 445 23.70 0.67 13.29
C TYR A 445 23.54 2.18 13.05
N TYR A 446 23.50 2.63 11.78
CA TYR A 446 23.32 4.03 11.44
C TYR A 446 22.01 4.56 12.03
N LEU A 447 22.07 5.70 12.78
CA LEU A 447 20.91 6.33 13.44
C LEU A 447 20.14 5.43 14.43
N MET A 448 20.67 4.25 14.83
CA MET A 448 19.90 3.21 15.53
C MET A 448 19.14 3.73 16.77
N PHE A 449 19.73 4.62 17.57
CA PHE A 449 19.14 5.19 18.78
C PHE A 449 18.94 6.71 18.70
N GLN A 450 19.00 7.30 17.50
CA GLN A 450 18.81 8.74 17.34
C GLN A 450 17.55 9.21 18.07
N GLY A 451 17.67 10.26 18.90
CA GLY A 451 16.54 10.85 19.60
C GLY A 451 15.92 10.00 20.71
N CYS A 452 16.58 8.91 21.15
CA CYS A 452 16.18 8.16 22.35
C CYS A 452 16.53 8.96 23.60
N THR A 453 15.75 9.99 23.93
CA THR A 453 16.03 10.98 24.96
C THR A 453 16.03 10.42 26.40
N GLU A 454 15.43 9.23 26.61
CA GLU A 454 15.39 8.56 27.93
C GLU A 454 16.55 7.57 28.13
N LEU A 455 17.36 7.29 27.10
CA LEU A 455 18.48 6.36 27.15
C LEU A 455 19.63 6.95 27.95
N THR A 456 20.08 6.26 29.04
CA THR A 456 21.13 6.75 29.93
C THR A 456 22.50 6.13 29.68
N ALA A 457 22.55 4.89 29.12
CA ALA A 457 23.79 4.19 28.83
C ALA A 457 23.69 3.51 27.47
N ALA A 458 24.74 3.60 26.67
CA ALA A 458 24.88 2.84 25.43
C ALA A 458 25.07 1.35 25.72
N PRO A 459 24.77 0.44 24.77
CA PRO A 459 25.22 -0.94 24.84
C PRO A 459 26.75 -1.00 24.80
N GLU A 460 27.33 -2.09 25.27
CA GLU A 460 28.74 -2.36 24.96
C GLU A 460 28.91 -2.56 23.45
N LEU A 461 29.93 -1.91 22.86
CA LEU A 461 30.26 -1.99 21.44
C LEU A 461 31.51 -2.88 21.28
N PRO A 462 31.33 -4.19 21.08
CA PRO A 462 32.43 -5.17 21.18
C PRO A 462 33.34 -5.22 19.94
N ALA A 463 32.94 -4.60 18.83
CA ALA A 463 33.73 -4.59 17.59
C ALA A 463 35.08 -3.89 17.80
N THR A 464 36.15 -4.49 17.29
CA THR A 464 37.52 -3.93 17.35
C THR A 464 37.89 -3.10 16.14
N THR A 465 37.13 -3.21 15.05
CA THR A 465 37.29 -2.45 13.80
C THR A 465 35.92 -1.91 13.36
N LEU A 466 35.92 -0.71 12.78
CA LEU A 466 34.69 -0.07 12.31
C LEU A 466 34.50 -0.32 10.80
N ALA A 467 33.25 -0.38 10.35
CA ALA A 467 32.83 -0.39 8.96
C ALA A 467 32.37 1.02 8.54
N GLU A 468 32.15 1.21 7.25
CA GLU A 468 31.64 2.46 6.69
C GLU A 468 30.33 2.86 7.36
N THR A 469 30.27 4.10 7.89
CA THR A 469 29.06 4.71 8.51
C THR A 469 28.37 3.87 9.59
N CYS A 470 29.02 2.80 10.11
CA CYS A 470 28.39 1.81 11.00
C CYS A 470 27.78 2.38 12.28
N TYR A 471 28.37 3.45 12.85
CA TYR A 471 27.88 4.15 14.04
C TYR A 471 27.55 5.63 13.78
N LYS A 472 27.52 6.08 12.51
CA LYS A 472 27.18 7.46 12.16
C LYS A 472 25.83 7.82 12.79
N ARG A 473 25.80 8.92 13.57
CA ARG A 473 24.63 9.43 14.29
C ARG A 473 23.91 8.43 15.19
N MET A 474 24.56 7.34 15.61
CA MET A 474 23.90 6.25 16.35
C MET A 474 23.17 6.73 17.61
N PHE A 475 23.74 7.70 18.34
CA PHE A 475 23.16 8.27 19.58
C PHE A 475 22.86 9.76 19.46
N TYR A 476 22.75 10.28 18.25
CA TYR A 476 22.44 11.69 18.00
C TYR A 476 21.18 12.11 18.78
N GLY A 477 21.25 13.17 19.61
CA GLY A 477 20.12 13.67 20.37
C GLY A 477 19.68 12.81 21.58
N CYS A 478 20.46 11.80 21.99
CA CYS A 478 20.23 11.03 23.23
C CYS A 478 20.61 11.88 24.46
N SER A 479 19.82 12.88 24.82
CA SER A 479 20.17 13.93 25.77
C SER A 479 20.49 13.47 27.20
N LYS A 480 20.06 12.27 27.61
CA LYS A 480 20.40 11.67 28.93
C LYS A 480 21.55 10.67 28.87
N LEU A 481 22.08 10.36 27.69
CA LEU A 481 23.15 9.38 27.52
C LEU A 481 24.44 9.94 28.11
N ASN A 482 25.01 9.24 29.13
CA ASN A 482 26.20 9.65 29.84
C ASN A 482 27.22 8.53 30.08
N TYR A 483 27.04 7.36 29.46
CA TYR A 483 27.99 6.25 29.55
C TYR A 483 28.08 5.48 28.22
N ILE A 484 29.31 5.29 27.75
CA ILE A 484 29.62 4.45 26.56
C ILE A 484 30.88 3.64 26.80
N LYS A 485 30.88 2.37 26.39
CA LYS A 485 32.04 1.50 26.33
C LYS A 485 32.25 0.95 24.92
N VAL A 486 33.47 1.14 24.39
CA VAL A 486 33.88 0.68 23.07
C VAL A 486 35.10 -0.21 23.11
N ASN A 487 35.28 -1.08 22.10
CA ASN A 487 36.44 -1.96 21.99
C ASN A 487 37.28 -1.71 20.73
N PHE A 488 36.87 -0.80 19.84
CA PHE A 488 37.69 -0.43 18.67
C PHE A 488 38.90 0.42 19.08
N THR A 489 39.97 0.33 18.28
CA THR A 489 41.27 0.93 18.57
C THR A 489 41.67 2.06 17.63
N ALA A 490 40.81 2.36 16.65
CA ALA A 490 41.03 3.44 15.68
C ALA A 490 39.69 4.03 15.19
N TRP A 491 39.70 5.33 14.91
CA TRP A 491 38.63 6.04 14.22
C TRP A 491 38.80 5.85 12.71
N ASN A 492 37.83 5.18 12.05
CA ASN A 492 37.94 4.85 10.64
C ASN A 492 37.19 5.88 9.79
N ARG A 493 37.81 6.20 8.65
CA ARG A 493 37.21 6.97 7.55
C ARG A 493 37.29 6.12 6.29
N PHE A 494 36.26 6.21 5.46
CA PHE A 494 36.13 5.46 4.21
C PHE A 494 35.90 6.43 3.06
N VAL A 495 36.26 6.03 1.86
CA VAL A 495 35.85 6.72 0.64
C VAL A 495 34.69 5.92 0.06
N ASN A 496 33.52 6.55 -0.03
CA ASN A 496 32.31 5.90 -0.55
C ASN A 496 32.33 5.82 -2.09
N GLN A 497 31.32 5.21 -2.68
CA GLN A 497 31.20 5.05 -4.14
C GLN A 497 31.07 6.37 -4.94
N TRP A 498 30.91 7.51 -4.26
CA TRP A 498 30.84 8.86 -4.85
C TRP A 498 32.12 9.68 -4.60
N ASP A 499 33.25 9.03 -4.24
CA ASP A 499 34.52 9.66 -3.88
C ASP A 499 34.44 10.64 -2.67
N GLU A 500 33.43 10.50 -1.80
CA GLU A 500 33.30 11.29 -0.58
C GLU A 500 33.95 10.57 0.60
N THR A 501 34.70 11.30 1.44
CA THR A 501 35.22 10.76 2.70
C THR A 501 34.12 10.76 3.73
N VAL A 502 33.72 9.57 4.21
CA VAL A 502 32.71 9.36 5.23
C VAL A 502 33.34 8.80 6.51
N ASP A 503 32.83 9.25 7.65
CA ASP A 503 33.34 8.86 8.97
C ASP A 503 32.41 7.86 9.63
N SER A 504 32.95 6.76 10.15
CA SER A 504 32.18 5.70 10.79
C SER A 504 31.38 6.17 12.02
N THR A 505 31.86 7.25 12.68
CA THR A 505 31.30 7.83 13.91
C THR A 505 30.92 9.30 13.74
N GLU A 506 30.61 9.74 12.51
CA GLU A 506 30.19 11.12 12.26
C GLU A 506 28.97 11.48 13.12
N GLU A 507 29.10 12.55 13.92
CA GLU A 507 28.06 13.08 14.82
C GLU A 507 27.37 12.04 15.74
N TRP A 508 28.05 10.92 16.03
CA TRP A 508 27.41 9.82 16.78
C TRP A 508 27.02 10.16 18.21
N LEU A 509 27.65 11.17 18.81
CA LEU A 509 27.40 11.68 20.16
C LEU A 509 26.97 13.17 20.17
N GLU A 510 26.43 13.68 19.08
CA GLU A 510 25.88 15.04 19.04
C GLU A 510 24.60 15.11 19.90
N GLY A 511 24.51 16.11 20.79
CA GLY A 511 23.33 16.33 21.62
C GLY A 511 23.13 15.32 22.75
N VAL A 512 24.17 14.57 23.16
CA VAL A 512 24.17 13.72 24.37
C VAL A 512 24.38 14.57 25.66
N SER A 513 24.35 13.94 26.84
CA SER A 513 24.63 14.63 28.11
C SER A 513 25.96 15.37 28.05
N ALA A 514 26.00 16.59 28.64
CA ALA A 514 27.21 17.42 28.71
C ALA A 514 28.35 16.74 29.47
N GLU A 515 28.02 15.91 30.47
CA GLU A 515 28.97 15.14 31.30
C GLU A 515 28.69 13.65 31.15
N GLY A 516 29.76 12.84 31.15
CA GLY A 516 29.62 11.38 31.00
C GLY A 516 30.95 10.65 31.15
N THR A 517 30.91 9.35 30.93
CA THR A 517 32.08 8.46 30.98
C THR A 517 32.22 7.70 29.64
N PHE A 518 33.39 7.82 29.04
CA PHE A 518 33.80 7.09 27.87
C PHE A 518 34.84 6.04 28.21
N VAL A 519 34.56 4.78 28.00
CA VAL A 519 35.49 3.66 28.29
C VAL A 519 35.98 3.08 26.98
N CYS A 520 37.30 3.06 26.77
CA CYS A 520 37.90 2.59 25.53
C CYS A 520 39.24 1.86 25.75
N PRO A 521 39.76 1.10 24.79
CA PRO A 521 41.13 0.60 24.80
C PRO A 521 42.14 1.72 24.88
N GLU A 522 43.27 1.48 25.58
CA GLU A 522 44.38 2.46 25.71
C GLU A 522 44.94 2.90 24.34
N ALA A 523 44.85 2.02 23.35
CA ALA A 523 45.34 2.28 21.98
C ALA A 523 44.48 3.28 21.18
N LEU A 524 43.25 3.60 21.62
CA LEU A 524 42.39 4.55 20.90
C LEU A 524 42.85 5.99 21.17
N ASP A 525 43.13 6.73 20.10
CA ASP A 525 43.44 8.16 20.19
C ASP A 525 42.18 8.95 20.58
N VAL A 526 42.15 9.54 21.74
CA VAL A 526 41.06 10.36 22.30
C VAL A 526 41.44 11.83 22.45
N SER A 527 42.46 12.27 21.76
CA SER A 527 42.93 13.67 21.77
C SER A 527 41.92 14.62 21.12
N GLU A 528 41.20 14.17 20.10
CA GLU A 528 40.14 14.93 19.46
C GLU A 528 38.84 14.87 20.27
N ARG A 529 38.32 16.04 20.70
CA ARG A 529 37.16 16.17 21.58
C ARG A 529 36.03 16.91 20.86
N ASN A 530 35.09 16.14 20.27
CA ASN A 530 33.92 16.65 19.56
C ASN A 530 32.83 15.58 19.51
N SER A 531 31.70 15.87 18.84
CA SER A 531 30.54 14.97 18.72
C SER A 531 30.80 13.73 17.86
N SER A 532 31.79 13.76 16.97
CA SER A 532 32.19 12.61 16.12
C SER A 532 33.24 11.71 16.79
N ARG A 533 33.77 12.10 17.95
CA ARG A 533 34.77 11.36 18.74
C ARG A 533 34.27 11.20 20.18
N VAL A 534 34.83 11.95 21.12
CA VAL A 534 34.42 11.96 22.54
C VAL A 534 34.02 13.38 22.93
N PRO A 535 32.84 13.63 23.49
CA PRO A 535 32.41 14.96 23.91
C PRO A 535 33.40 15.61 24.89
N ALA A 536 33.58 16.93 24.81
CA ALA A 536 34.58 17.65 25.60
C ALA A 536 34.42 17.51 27.12
N GLY A 537 33.19 17.42 27.64
CA GLY A 537 32.88 17.29 29.05
C GLY A 537 32.97 15.85 29.60
N TRP A 538 33.24 14.86 28.74
CA TRP A 538 33.25 13.46 29.18
C TRP A 538 34.60 13.02 29.74
N THR A 539 34.59 12.24 30.82
CA THR A 539 35.77 11.58 31.40
C THR A 539 36.12 10.35 30.56
N VAL A 540 37.39 10.17 30.20
CA VAL A 540 37.88 8.98 29.48
C VAL A 540 38.56 8.04 30.48
N ASN A 541 38.15 6.78 30.45
CA ASN A 541 38.74 5.69 31.24
C ASN A 541 39.29 4.62 30.30
N SER A 542 40.53 4.18 30.54
CA SER A 542 41.11 3.05 29.80
C SER A 542 40.50 1.73 30.27
N SER A 543 40.05 0.90 29.34
CA SER A 543 39.60 -0.46 29.66
C SER A 543 40.82 -1.36 29.90
N THR A 544 41.11 -1.65 31.16
CA THR A 544 42.16 -2.61 31.55
C THR A 544 41.68 -4.07 31.45
N GLY A 545 40.91 -4.46 30.44
CA GLY A 545 40.53 -5.86 30.12
C GLY A 545 39.62 -6.60 31.12
N ILE A 546 39.14 -5.93 32.20
CA ILE A 546 38.20 -6.52 33.17
C ILE A 546 37.06 -5.52 33.39
N SER A 547 35.87 -5.80 32.77
CA SER A 547 34.65 -5.01 33.04
C SER A 547 34.23 -5.18 34.49
N PRO A 548 33.96 -4.10 35.27
CA PRO A 548 33.20 -4.25 36.50
C PRO A 548 31.76 -4.66 36.11
N ILE A 549 31.29 -5.77 36.66
CA ILE A 549 29.87 -6.16 36.56
C ILE A 549 29.06 -5.06 37.24
N MET A 550 28.28 -4.27 36.49
CA MET A 550 27.28 -3.37 37.07
C MET A 550 26.07 -4.20 37.54
N GLY A 551 26.26 -4.92 38.60
CA GLY A 551 25.22 -5.50 39.43
C GLY A 551 25.59 -5.17 40.89
N SER A 552 24.68 -4.58 41.64
CA SER A 552 24.69 -4.28 43.06
C SER A 552 26.07 -4.48 43.72
N ARG A 553 26.68 -3.41 44.30
CA ARG A 553 27.93 -3.48 45.05
C ARG A 553 28.03 -4.83 45.77
N PRO A 554 29.02 -5.71 45.45
CA PRO A 554 29.13 -6.97 46.15
C PRO A 554 29.31 -6.69 47.62
N ALA A 555 28.66 -7.48 48.47
CA ALA A 555 28.88 -7.42 49.90
C ALA A 555 30.39 -7.50 50.15
N ASN A 556 30.90 -6.61 50.98
CA ASN A 556 32.33 -6.49 51.27
C ASN A 556 32.84 -7.88 51.72
N GLY A 557 33.63 -8.59 50.87
CA GLY A 557 34.18 -9.90 51.19
C GLY A 557 33.70 -11.07 50.31
N ALA A 558 32.71 -10.88 49.41
CA ALA A 558 32.26 -11.94 48.50
C ALA A 558 33.39 -12.40 47.54
N ILE A 559 33.46 -13.71 47.31
CA ILE A 559 34.46 -14.37 46.47
C ILE A 559 33.74 -15.00 45.26
N TYR A 560 34.21 -14.72 44.06
CA TYR A 560 33.63 -15.26 42.83
C TYR A 560 34.65 -16.15 42.09
N ASN A 561 34.17 -17.19 41.39
CA ASN A 561 35.01 -17.96 40.47
C ASN A 561 35.18 -17.18 39.13
N ILE A 562 35.92 -17.76 38.17
CA ILE A 562 36.16 -17.11 36.86
C ILE A 562 34.92 -17.03 35.97
N LEU A 563 33.84 -17.76 36.31
CA LEU A 563 32.55 -17.73 35.62
C LEU A 563 31.60 -16.68 36.21
N GLY A 564 32.04 -15.96 37.30
CA GLY A 564 31.23 -14.94 37.97
C GLY A 564 30.26 -15.51 39.02
N GLU A 565 30.33 -16.78 39.37
CA GLU A 565 29.52 -17.41 40.40
C GLU A 565 30.13 -17.14 41.78
N GLU A 566 29.30 -16.77 42.76
CA GLU A 566 29.75 -16.58 44.14
C GLU A 566 30.13 -17.94 44.74
N VAL A 567 31.34 -18.00 45.30
CA VAL A 567 31.90 -19.21 45.89
C VAL A 567 32.40 -18.97 47.29
N ASN A 568 32.48 -20.01 48.09
CA ASN A 568 33.01 -19.91 49.43
C ASN A 568 34.53 -19.92 49.49
N GLU A 569 35.11 -19.65 50.64
CA GLU A 569 36.56 -19.61 50.85
C GLU A 569 37.29 -20.94 50.65
N HIS A 570 36.56 -22.08 50.57
CA HIS A 570 37.11 -23.43 50.32
C HIS A 570 37.12 -23.82 48.83
N TYR A 571 36.59 -22.96 47.94
CA TYR A 571 36.62 -23.18 46.51
C TYR A 571 38.08 -23.23 46.02
N LYS A 572 38.49 -24.34 45.37
CA LYS A 572 39.85 -24.50 44.84
C LYS A 572 39.90 -24.05 43.38
N GLY A 573 40.82 -23.17 43.07
CA GLY A 573 41.00 -22.62 41.74
C GLY A 573 41.21 -21.12 41.71
N ILE A 574 40.94 -20.48 40.57
CA ILE A 574 41.09 -19.03 40.44
C ILE A 574 39.83 -18.36 40.96
N VAL A 575 39.99 -17.45 41.91
CA VAL A 575 38.89 -16.67 42.51
C VAL A 575 39.15 -15.17 42.39
N ILE A 576 38.09 -14.40 42.36
CA ILE A 576 38.07 -12.92 42.32
C ILE A 576 37.48 -12.43 43.66
N LYS A 577 38.23 -11.64 44.42
CA LYS A 577 37.81 -11.03 45.67
C LYS A 577 38.20 -9.55 45.68
N ASN A 578 37.23 -8.65 45.93
CA ASN A 578 37.44 -7.20 45.92
C ASN A 578 38.12 -6.70 44.61
N GLY A 579 37.70 -7.28 43.44
CA GLY A 579 38.24 -6.91 42.13
C GLY A 579 39.66 -7.41 41.83
N ARG A 580 40.26 -8.23 42.72
CA ARG A 580 41.59 -8.82 42.49
C ARG A 580 41.50 -10.33 42.34
N LYS A 581 42.36 -10.86 41.50
CA LYS A 581 42.46 -12.30 41.16
C LYS A 581 43.42 -13.02 42.10
N TYR A 582 42.99 -14.14 42.66
CA TYR A 582 43.78 -14.99 43.57
C TYR A 582 43.70 -16.45 43.09
N ILE A 583 44.72 -17.25 43.38
CA ILE A 583 44.68 -18.69 43.26
C ILE A 583 44.42 -19.27 44.65
N ASN A 584 43.25 -19.86 44.86
CA ASN A 584 42.90 -20.54 46.11
C ASN A 584 43.31 -22.03 45.94
N ARG A 585 44.30 -22.48 46.66
CA ARG A 585 44.93 -23.80 46.54
C ARG A 585 44.28 -24.86 47.44
#